data_269b5bce8c6e5fc99c55a6acbbe62212
#
_entry.id   269b5bce8c6e5fc99c55a6acbbe62212
#
_cell.length_a   1.000
_cell.length_b   1.000
_cell.length_c   1.000
_cell.angle_alpha   90.00
_cell.angle_beta   90.00
_cell.angle_gamma   90.00
#
_symmetry.space_group_name_H-M   'P 1'
#
loop_
_entity.id
_entity.type
_entity.pdbx_description
1 polymer ?
#
loop_
_entity_poly.entity_id
_entity_poly.type
_entity_poly.pdbx_seq_one_letter_code
_entity_poly.pdbx_strand_id
1 'polypeptide(L)'
;MPSRGRLFDLSATRNDEALGGDYNYTTLEMKFLSFHQLHERFVLGLRVEYAMVEDDPPFYAVPWVSMRGIPALRYQGKQVVVAEAEGRFNFNENWAAVGFYGRGWTDTNLPATDTEQDIEAYGVGARWRALKSQDVWVGLDFARGPEDDVYYIQVGHAW
;
A
#
# COMPACT_ATOMS: atom_id res chain seq x y z
N MET A 1 -16.58 0.94 -7.05
CA MET A 1 -15.55 1.31 -6.01
C MET A 1 -16.15 1.12 -4.63
N PRO A 2 -15.47 0.49 -3.64
CA PRO A 2 -16.01 0.30 -2.31
C PRO A 2 -16.32 1.63 -1.62
N SER A 3 -17.44 1.67 -0.91
CA SER A 3 -17.85 2.82 -0.11
C SER A 3 -17.95 2.47 1.37
N ARG A 4 -18.07 1.18 1.69
CA ARG A 4 -18.17 0.64 3.05
C ARG A 4 -17.57 -0.76 3.09
N GLY A 5 -16.98 -1.12 4.21
CA GLY A 5 -16.45 -2.45 4.45
C GLY A 5 -15.12 -2.43 5.18
N ARG A 6 -14.72 -3.59 5.65
CA ARG A 6 -13.42 -3.83 6.29
C ARG A 6 -12.88 -5.16 5.79
N LEU A 7 -11.58 -5.21 5.61
CA LEU A 7 -10.84 -6.42 5.31
C LEU A 7 -9.68 -6.52 6.29
N PHE A 8 -9.49 -7.68 6.85
CA PHE A 8 -8.29 -8.02 7.60
C PHE A 8 -7.70 -9.28 6.98
N ASP A 9 -6.45 -9.22 6.63
CA ASP A 9 -5.67 -10.33 6.10
C ASP A 9 -4.45 -10.54 7.00
N LEU A 10 -4.15 -11.80 7.29
CA LEU A 10 -2.99 -12.23 8.07
C LEU A 10 -2.36 -13.43 7.36
N SER A 11 -1.11 -13.28 6.96
CA SER A 11 -0.31 -14.33 6.34
C SER A 11 0.96 -14.59 7.14
N ALA A 12 1.27 -15.84 7.36
CA ALA A 12 2.54 -16.29 7.93
C ALA A 12 3.12 -17.40 7.05
N THR A 13 4.36 -17.21 6.59
CA THR A 13 5.05 -18.16 5.73
C THR A 13 6.38 -18.55 6.33
N ARG A 14 6.65 -19.85 6.43
CA ARG A 14 7.95 -20.41 6.80
C ARG A 14 8.59 -21.05 5.59
N ASN A 15 9.77 -20.59 5.20
CA ASN A 15 10.69 -21.26 4.31
C ASN A 15 11.73 -22.03 5.13
N ASP A 16 12.00 -23.27 4.73
CA ASP A 16 12.91 -24.14 5.46
C ASP A 16 13.63 -25.08 4.48
N GLU A 17 14.94 -25.20 4.59
CA GLU A 17 15.75 -26.12 3.76
C GLU A 17 15.34 -27.57 3.93
N ALA A 18 14.88 -27.99 5.12
CA ALA A 18 14.37 -29.32 5.38
C ALA A 18 13.09 -29.63 4.59
N LEU A 19 12.34 -28.61 4.16
CA LEU A 19 11.16 -28.71 3.31
C LEU A 19 11.44 -28.51 1.82
N GLY A 20 12.73 -28.40 1.44
CA GLY A 20 13.18 -28.20 0.07
C GLY A 20 13.33 -26.74 -0.36
N GLY A 21 13.34 -25.82 0.56
CA GLY A 21 13.68 -24.40 0.31
C GLY A 21 15.19 -24.20 0.18
N ASP A 22 15.60 -23.11 -0.46
CA ASP A 22 17.00 -22.71 -0.56
C ASP A 22 17.46 -21.85 0.62
N TYR A 23 16.52 -21.35 1.44
CA TYR A 23 16.78 -20.41 2.54
C TYR A 23 15.88 -20.72 3.73
N ASN A 24 16.37 -20.40 4.94
CA ASN A 24 15.60 -20.49 6.19
C ASN A 24 15.16 -19.10 6.62
N TYR A 25 13.85 -18.80 6.52
CA TYR A 25 13.29 -17.55 6.99
C TYR A 25 11.79 -17.67 7.27
N THR A 26 11.27 -16.76 8.09
CA THR A 26 9.83 -16.65 8.38
C THR A 26 9.35 -15.25 8.05
N THR A 27 8.25 -15.14 7.32
CA THR A 27 7.57 -13.87 7.08
C THR A 27 6.23 -13.82 7.81
N LEU A 28 5.88 -12.64 8.31
CA LEU A 28 4.57 -12.32 8.85
C LEU A 28 4.08 -11.06 8.15
N GLU A 29 2.88 -11.12 7.57
CA GLU A 29 2.25 -10.00 6.91
C GLU A 29 0.84 -9.79 7.45
N MET A 30 0.50 -8.56 7.77
CA MET A 30 -0.83 -8.15 8.20
C MET A 30 -1.30 -7.00 7.33
N LYS A 31 -2.54 -7.06 6.87
CA LYS A 31 -3.16 -6.01 6.09
C LYS A 31 -4.55 -5.70 6.65
N PHE A 32 -4.79 -4.43 6.90
CA PHE A 32 -6.10 -3.92 7.29
C PHE A 32 -6.56 -2.84 6.33
N LEU A 33 -7.74 -3.02 5.76
CA LEU A 33 -8.41 -2.02 4.92
C LEU A 33 -9.76 -1.68 5.55
N SER A 34 -10.13 -0.41 5.51
CA SER A 34 -11.44 0.04 6.00
C SER A 34 -11.97 1.18 5.14
N PHE A 35 -13.23 1.09 4.73
CA PHE A 35 -13.93 2.11 3.97
C PHE A 35 -15.14 2.62 4.75
N HIS A 36 -15.25 3.94 4.86
CA HIS A 36 -16.30 4.64 5.59
C HIS A 36 -16.95 5.69 4.69
N GLN A 37 -18.21 5.50 4.36
CA GLN A 37 -19.00 6.53 3.71
C GLN A 37 -19.43 7.56 4.76
N LEU A 38 -18.72 8.68 4.82
CA LEU A 38 -18.98 9.76 5.78
C LEU A 38 -20.13 10.66 5.30
N HIS A 39 -20.33 10.75 3.99
CA HIS A 39 -21.41 11.48 3.35
C HIS A 39 -21.80 10.77 2.04
N GLU A 40 -22.96 11.08 1.45
CA GLU A 40 -23.41 10.47 0.17
C GLU A 40 -22.36 10.57 -0.94
N ARG A 41 -21.60 11.67 -0.95
CA ARG A 41 -20.55 11.95 -1.95
C ARG A 41 -19.13 11.77 -1.44
N PHE A 42 -18.93 11.49 -0.14
CA PHE A 42 -17.60 11.42 0.44
C PHE A 42 -17.36 10.08 1.13
N VAL A 43 -16.27 9.43 0.71
CA VAL A 43 -15.80 8.16 1.28
C VAL A 43 -14.37 8.34 1.78
N LEU A 44 -14.11 7.89 3.00
CA LEU A 44 -12.79 7.77 3.58
C LEU A 44 -12.34 6.32 3.52
N GLY A 45 -11.22 6.06 2.89
CA GLY A 45 -10.49 4.79 2.92
C GLY A 45 -9.29 4.88 3.84
N LEU A 46 -9.02 3.81 4.59
CA LEU A 46 -7.85 3.65 5.45
C LEU A 46 -7.19 2.31 5.14
N ARG A 47 -5.87 2.31 5.03
CA ARG A 47 -5.03 1.14 4.87
C ARG A 47 -3.94 1.15 5.93
N VAL A 48 -3.74 0.01 6.58
CA VAL A 48 -2.58 -0.23 7.45
C VAL A 48 -2.00 -1.58 7.08
N GLU A 49 -0.70 -1.62 6.87
CA GLU A 49 0.05 -2.86 6.60
C GLU A 49 1.23 -2.95 7.55
N TYR A 50 1.50 -4.16 7.99
CA TYR A 50 2.69 -4.54 8.74
C TYR A 50 3.29 -5.75 8.07
N ALA A 51 4.59 -5.73 7.84
CA ALA A 51 5.34 -6.86 7.34
C ALA A 51 6.63 -7.01 8.13
N MET A 52 6.97 -8.25 8.46
CA MET A 52 8.25 -8.58 9.11
C MET A 52 8.85 -9.84 8.52
N VAL A 53 10.17 -9.93 8.57
CA VAL A 53 10.92 -11.12 8.22
C VAL A 53 11.99 -11.39 9.28
N GLU A 54 12.09 -12.65 9.68
CA GLU A 54 13.10 -13.14 10.62
C GLU A 54 14.06 -14.12 9.94
N ASP A 55 15.15 -14.42 10.62
CA ASP A 55 16.26 -15.27 10.19
C ASP A 55 17.08 -14.63 9.06
N ASP A 56 17.47 -15.39 8.03
CA ASP A 56 18.36 -14.96 6.94
C ASP A 56 17.62 -14.97 5.58
N PRO A 57 16.74 -13.99 5.35
CA PRO A 57 15.96 -13.94 4.13
C PRO A 57 16.81 -13.53 2.92
N PRO A 58 16.53 -14.05 1.73
CA PRO A 58 17.08 -13.50 0.51
C PRO A 58 16.55 -12.08 0.26
N PHE A 59 17.29 -11.25 -0.48
CA PHE A 59 16.96 -9.84 -0.69
C PHE A 59 15.53 -9.58 -1.23
N TYR A 60 14.99 -10.50 -2.01
CA TYR A 60 13.65 -10.40 -2.59
C TYR A 60 12.51 -10.74 -1.59
N ALA A 61 12.85 -11.37 -0.46
CA ALA A 61 11.90 -11.68 0.60
C ALA A 61 11.88 -10.61 1.72
N VAL A 62 12.79 -9.64 1.66
CA VAL A 62 12.83 -8.52 2.61
C VAL A 62 11.67 -7.59 2.35
N PRO A 63 10.81 -7.30 3.36
CA PRO A 63 9.72 -6.35 3.24
C PRO A 63 10.18 -4.95 2.82
N TRP A 64 9.30 -4.21 2.18
CA TRP A 64 9.56 -2.84 1.74
C TRP A 64 8.32 -1.95 1.87
N VAL A 65 8.54 -0.65 1.97
CA VAL A 65 7.46 0.35 2.08
C VAL A 65 6.71 0.43 0.74
N SER A 66 5.55 -0.22 0.68
CA SER A 66 4.69 -0.29 -0.50
C SER A 66 3.58 0.74 -0.42
N MET A 67 3.78 1.94 -0.97
CA MET A 67 2.74 2.96 -1.08
C MET A 67 2.90 3.83 -2.33
N ARG A 68 1.84 4.54 -2.68
CA ARG A 68 1.85 5.44 -3.85
C ARG A 68 2.88 6.55 -3.67
N GLY A 69 3.68 6.83 -4.71
CA GLY A 69 4.76 7.81 -4.68
C GLY A 69 6.11 7.24 -4.25
N ILE A 70 6.15 5.96 -3.87
CA ILE A 70 7.39 5.31 -3.44
C ILE A 70 7.78 4.23 -4.46
N PRO A 71 9.01 4.26 -5.00
CA PRO A 71 9.52 3.20 -5.87
C PRO A 71 9.57 1.85 -5.16
N ALA A 72 9.26 0.78 -5.90
CA ALA A 72 9.31 -0.57 -5.37
C ALA A 72 10.72 -0.92 -4.87
N LEU A 73 10.80 -1.64 -3.75
CA LEU A 73 12.05 -2.10 -3.12
C LEU A 73 13.01 -0.98 -2.67
N ARG A 74 12.58 0.27 -2.68
CA ARG A 74 13.45 1.41 -2.34
C ARG A 74 13.77 1.47 -0.84
N TYR A 75 12.76 1.29 -0.01
CA TYR A 75 12.87 1.35 1.45
C TYR A 75 12.54 -0.02 2.03
N GLN A 76 13.56 -0.86 2.13
CA GLN A 76 13.47 -2.21 2.65
C GLN A 76 13.94 -2.27 4.10
N GLY A 77 13.38 -3.18 4.89
CA GLY A 77 13.81 -3.46 6.25
C GLY A 77 13.21 -4.76 6.78
N LYS A 78 13.76 -5.28 7.88
CA LYS A 78 13.23 -6.49 8.52
C LYS A 78 11.82 -6.30 9.07
N GLN A 79 11.46 -5.06 9.42
CA GLN A 79 10.11 -4.67 9.82
C GLN A 79 9.69 -3.43 9.03
N VAL A 80 8.49 -3.46 8.51
CA VAL A 80 7.90 -2.36 7.74
C VAL A 80 6.47 -2.13 8.22
N VAL A 81 6.12 -0.87 8.43
CA VAL A 81 4.74 -0.43 8.70
C VAL A 81 4.36 0.59 7.65
N VAL A 82 3.17 0.47 7.09
CA VAL A 82 2.59 1.45 6.16
C VAL A 82 1.20 1.83 6.64
N ALA A 83 0.91 3.11 6.69
CA ALA A 83 -0.42 3.63 6.92
C ALA A 83 -0.78 4.65 5.83
N GLU A 84 -1.92 4.46 5.17
CA GLU A 84 -2.44 5.38 4.16
C GLU A 84 -3.90 5.76 4.47
N ALA A 85 -4.25 7.01 4.16
CA ALA A 85 -5.61 7.51 4.16
C ALA A 85 -5.94 8.07 2.77
N GLU A 86 -7.12 7.76 2.25
CA GLU A 86 -7.64 8.28 0.98
C GLU A 86 -9.02 8.88 1.20
N GLY A 87 -9.20 10.16 0.85
CA GLY A 87 -10.49 10.81 0.74
C GLY A 87 -10.96 10.79 -0.72
N ARG A 88 -12.14 10.22 -0.99
CA ARG A 88 -12.77 10.23 -2.31
C ARG A 88 -14.03 11.08 -2.31
N PHE A 89 -14.09 12.05 -3.22
CA PHE A 89 -15.26 12.88 -3.44
C PHE A 89 -15.89 12.57 -4.80
N ASN A 90 -17.13 12.09 -4.79
CA ASN A 90 -17.90 11.76 -6.00
C ASN A 90 -18.67 13.01 -6.46
N PHE A 91 -18.25 13.61 -7.58
CA PHE A 91 -18.96 14.74 -8.19
C PHE A 91 -20.33 14.32 -8.74
N ASN A 92 -20.35 13.15 -9.41
CA ASN A 92 -21.51 12.51 -9.98
C ASN A 92 -21.28 10.99 -10.11
N GLU A 93 -22.18 10.28 -10.77
CA GLU A 93 -22.08 8.82 -10.98
C GLU A 93 -20.87 8.37 -11.80
N ASN A 94 -20.23 9.26 -12.56
CA ASN A 94 -19.18 8.92 -13.49
C ASN A 94 -17.80 9.49 -13.11
N TRP A 95 -17.75 10.49 -12.23
CA TRP A 95 -16.52 11.21 -11.92
C TRP A 95 -16.33 11.36 -10.42
N ALA A 96 -15.12 11.09 -9.97
CA ALA A 96 -14.68 11.37 -8.61
C ALA A 96 -13.26 11.93 -8.60
N ALA A 97 -12.94 12.70 -7.57
CA ALA A 97 -11.58 13.05 -7.22
C ALA A 97 -11.15 12.27 -5.99
N VAL A 98 -9.85 12.02 -5.87
CA VAL A 98 -9.23 11.44 -4.69
C VAL A 98 -8.09 12.32 -4.21
N GLY A 99 -7.90 12.36 -2.91
CA GLY A 99 -6.69 12.88 -2.28
C GLY A 99 -6.20 11.84 -1.30
N PHE A 100 -4.90 11.60 -1.23
CA PHE A 100 -4.32 10.60 -0.36
C PHE A 100 -3.04 11.09 0.31
N TYR A 101 -2.79 10.52 1.48
CA TYR A 101 -1.58 10.71 2.27
C TYR A 101 -1.19 9.37 2.88
N GLY A 102 0.08 9.04 2.82
CA GLY A 102 0.65 7.84 3.40
C GLY A 102 1.93 8.11 4.16
N ARG A 103 2.17 7.28 5.17
CA ARG A 103 3.40 7.27 5.95
C ARG A 103 3.88 5.84 6.11
N GLY A 104 5.15 5.62 5.80
CA GLY A 104 5.84 4.35 5.92
C GLY A 104 6.97 4.44 6.92
N TRP A 105 7.16 3.40 7.71
CA TRP A 105 8.29 3.25 8.63
C TRP A 105 8.98 1.93 8.33
N THR A 106 10.29 1.94 8.34
CA THR A 106 11.08 0.73 8.22
C THR A 106 12.22 0.75 9.24
N ASP A 107 12.43 -0.39 9.87
CA ASP A 107 13.60 -0.67 10.69
C ASP A 107 14.62 -1.41 9.83
N THR A 108 15.70 -0.72 9.48
CA THR A 108 16.78 -1.26 8.66
C THR A 108 17.88 -1.84 9.54
N ASN A 109 17.61 -2.96 10.19
CA ASN A 109 18.66 -3.82 10.76
C ASN A 109 19.36 -4.67 9.67
N LEU A 110 19.59 -4.08 8.50
CA LEU A 110 20.44 -4.69 7.47
C LEU A 110 21.90 -4.33 7.75
N PRO A 111 22.88 -5.25 7.53
CA PRO A 111 24.28 -5.09 7.97
C PRO A 111 25.01 -3.84 7.48
N ALA A 112 24.43 -3.05 6.59
CA ALA A 112 25.01 -1.84 6.01
C ALA A 112 24.34 -0.53 6.40
N THR A 113 23.17 -0.53 7.06
CA THR A 113 22.40 0.69 7.28
C THR A 113 21.51 0.53 8.51
N ASP A 114 22.06 0.83 9.67
CA ASP A 114 21.32 0.86 10.95
C ASP A 114 20.60 2.20 11.08
N THR A 115 19.52 2.39 10.33
CA THR A 115 18.76 3.66 10.32
C THR A 115 17.27 3.39 10.17
N GLU A 116 16.51 3.78 11.18
CA GLU A 116 15.05 3.92 11.04
C GLU A 116 14.75 4.97 9.96
N GLN A 117 13.90 4.64 9.02
CA GLN A 117 13.48 5.58 7.98
C GLN A 117 11.97 5.84 8.10
N ASP A 118 11.64 7.12 8.10
CA ASP A 118 10.28 7.63 8.08
C ASP A 118 10.03 8.25 6.70
N ILE A 119 9.08 7.67 5.97
CA ILE A 119 8.82 7.99 4.57
C ILE A 119 7.40 8.51 4.44
N GLU A 120 7.23 9.69 3.88
CA GLU A 120 5.92 10.28 3.59
C GLU A 120 5.67 10.36 2.09
N ALA A 121 4.43 10.12 1.68
CA ALA A 121 3.99 10.37 0.32
C ALA A 121 2.54 10.86 0.32
N TYR A 122 2.22 11.70 -0.64
CA TYR A 122 0.88 12.24 -0.79
C TYR A 122 0.57 12.49 -2.27
N GLY A 123 -0.70 12.65 -2.57
CA GLY A 123 -1.08 12.91 -3.94
C GLY A 123 -2.57 13.15 -4.12
N VAL A 124 -2.90 13.37 -5.38
CA VAL A 124 -4.27 13.60 -5.83
C VAL A 124 -4.54 12.80 -7.10
N GLY A 125 -5.79 12.51 -7.36
CA GLY A 125 -6.15 11.80 -8.58
C GLY A 125 -7.59 12.05 -9.00
N ALA A 126 -7.87 11.64 -10.23
CA ALA A 126 -9.20 11.64 -10.81
C ALA A 126 -9.64 10.20 -11.10
N ARG A 127 -10.93 9.94 -10.98
CA ARG A 127 -11.57 8.65 -11.29
C ARG A 127 -12.67 8.88 -12.29
N TRP A 128 -12.69 8.06 -13.32
CA TRP A 128 -13.73 8.03 -14.32
C TRP A 128 -14.30 6.61 -14.45
N ARG A 129 -15.64 6.51 -14.40
CA ARG A 129 -16.34 5.24 -14.57
C ARG A 129 -16.46 4.91 -16.06
N ALA A 130 -15.53 4.08 -16.53
CA ALA A 130 -15.43 3.71 -17.95
C ALA A 130 -16.55 2.76 -18.39
N LEU A 131 -16.94 1.78 -17.53
CA LEU A 131 -18.01 0.82 -17.82
C LEU A 131 -19.03 0.82 -16.69
N LYS A 132 -20.20 1.39 -16.94
CA LYS A 132 -21.29 1.48 -15.96
C LYS A 132 -21.86 0.11 -15.58
N SER A 133 -21.97 -0.81 -16.56
CA SER A 133 -22.56 -2.13 -16.37
C SER A 133 -21.74 -3.05 -15.44
N GLN A 134 -20.43 -2.84 -15.36
CA GLN A 134 -19.50 -3.65 -14.59
C GLN A 134 -18.80 -2.89 -13.47
N ASP A 135 -19.21 -1.63 -13.23
CA ASP A 135 -18.60 -0.71 -12.26
C ASP A 135 -17.07 -0.56 -12.41
N VAL A 136 -16.58 -0.57 -13.67
CA VAL A 136 -15.15 -0.42 -13.94
C VAL A 136 -14.77 1.05 -13.94
N TRP A 137 -13.81 1.39 -13.09
CA TRP A 137 -13.27 2.72 -12.95
C TRP A 137 -11.83 2.79 -13.45
N VAL A 138 -11.51 3.86 -14.13
CA VAL A 138 -10.16 4.20 -14.54
C VAL A 138 -9.72 5.42 -13.75
N GLY A 139 -8.51 5.40 -13.24
CA GLY A 139 -7.92 6.47 -12.45
C GLY A 139 -6.63 6.99 -13.04
N LEU A 140 -6.38 8.26 -12.83
CA LEU A 140 -5.10 8.90 -13.03
C LEU A 140 -4.70 9.57 -11.71
N ASP A 141 -3.57 9.17 -11.14
CA ASP A 141 -3.04 9.72 -9.91
C ASP A 141 -1.70 10.40 -10.16
N PHE A 142 -1.50 11.52 -9.49
CA PHE A 142 -0.21 12.15 -9.30
C PHE A 142 0.17 11.99 -7.82
N ALA A 143 1.34 11.41 -7.58
CA ALA A 143 1.87 11.20 -6.24
C ALA A 143 3.26 11.82 -6.11
N ARG A 144 3.52 12.42 -4.97
CA ARG A 144 4.83 12.94 -4.58
C ARG A 144 5.36 12.15 -3.39
N GLY A 145 6.52 11.55 -3.58
CA GLY A 145 7.34 10.94 -2.53
C GLY A 145 8.50 11.84 -2.10
N PRO A 146 9.41 11.35 -1.27
CA PRO A 146 10.60 12.09 -0.84
C PRO A 146 11.59 12.39 -1.97
N GLU A 147 11.65 11.53 -2.99
CA GLU A 147 12.66 11.58 -4.05
C GLU A 147 12.06 12.06 -5.38
N ASP A 148 10.88 11.52 -5.76
CA ASP A 148 10.31 11.70 -7.10
C ASP A 148 8.82 11.99 -7.09
N ASP A 149 8.37 12.58 -8.19
CA ASP A 149 6.97 12.73 -8.58
C ASP A 149 6.61 11.58 -9.53
N VAL A 150 5.52 10.88 -9.27
CA VAL A 150 5.10 9.68 -10.02
C VAL A 150 3.66 9.82 -10.49
N TYR A 151 3.40 9.38 -11.73
CA TYR A 151 2.05 9.30 -12.29
C TYR A 151 1.63 7.84 -12.41
N TYR A 152 0.40 7.54 -12.00
CA TYR A 152 -0.19 6.21 -12.09
C TYR A 152 -1.45 6.23 -12.92
N ILE A 153 -1.57 5.25 -13.82
CA ILE A 153 -2.84 4.90 -14.46
C ILE A 153 -3.35 3.64 -13.75
N GLN A 154 -4.56 3.70 -13.24
CA GLN A 154 -5.17 2.61 -12.47
C GLN A 154 -6.46 2.14 -13.13
N VAL A 155 -6.72 0.84 -13.04
CA VAL A 155 -8.02 0.24 -13.38
C VAL A 155 -8.54 -0.46 -12.14
N GLY A 156 -9.68 0.00 -11.62
CA GLY A 156 -10.25 -0.47 -10.36
C GLY A 156 -9.88 0.42 -9.17
N HIS A 157 -9.36 -0.19 -8.09
CA HIS A 157 -8.97 0.48 -6.85
C HIS A 157 -7.46 0.54 -6.69
N ALA A 158 -6.99 1.48 -5.86
CA ALA A 158 -5.58 1.59 -5.50
C ALA A 158 -5.11 0.47 -4.56
N TRP A 159 -6.02 -0.13 -3.78
CA TRP A 159 -5.75 -1.18 -2.78
C TRP A 159 -6.68 -2.36 -2.91
#